data_b1c0ef6175284b6bebeb5cea282f9e0a
#
_entry.id   b1c0ef6175284b6bebeb5cea282f9e0a
#
_cell.length_a   1.000
_cell.length_b   1.000
_cell.length_c   1.000
_cell.angle_alpha   90.00
_cell.angle_beta   90.00
_cell.angle_gamma   90.00
#
_symmetry.space_group_name_H-M   'P 1'
#
loop_
_entity.id
_entity.type
_entity.pdbx_description
1 polymer ?
#
loop_
_entity_poly.entity_id
_entity_poly.type
_entity_poly.pdbx_seq_one_letter_code
_entity_poly.pdbx_strand_id
1 'polypeptide(L)'
;MIPEIEMKNEKEIQHFQNELLQKQIAYLVENSPFYQRKFKAENIQIGTIKTIADLQKISVTNKADVQLNNDDFFCVPKHEILDYATTSGTLGDPVTFGLTDNDLDRLAYNEMISFQCAGVQKGDLIQLMTTIDRRFMAGLAYFLGLRKLGAGIVRVGAGVPPLQWDSILRYQPKYLIAVPSFLLKMIDYAEENNIDYKNSSVKGVICIGEALRTANLEPTLLAKRIQEKWNIALHSTYASTEMSAAFTECEAFSGGHHHPELIITEIVNEQNEPVADGE
;
A
#
# COMPACT_ATOMS: atom_id res chain seq x y z
N MET A 1 8.42 4.08 -15.02
CA MET A 1 7.80 5.01 -16.01
C MET A 1 6.47 5.42 -15.42
N ILE A 2 6.22 6.71 -15.23
CA ILE A 2 4.95 7.20 -14.68
C ILE A 2 3.84 6.80 -15.65
N PRO A 3 2.71 6.26 -15.16
CA PRO A 3 1.58 5.90 -16.01
C PRO A 3 1.04 7.09 -16.79
N GLU A 4 0.65 6.89 -18.05
CA GLU A 4 0.21 7.99 -18.91
C GLU A 4 -0.99 8.76 -18.34
N ILE A 5 -1.90 8.05 -17.66
CA ILE A 5 -3.08 8.67 -17.05
C ILE A 5 -2.73 9.67 -15.94
N GLU A 6 -1.65 9.44 -15.18
CA GLU A 6 -1.22 10.36 -14.13
C GLU A 6 -0.67 11.69 -14.68
N MET A 7 -0.36 11.74 -15.98
CA MET A 7 0.11 12.95 -16.67
C MET A 7 -1.03 13.74 -17.32
N LYS A 8 -2.27 13.26 -17.23
CA LYS A 8 -3.44 13.90 -17.80
C LYS A 8 -4.01 14.97 -16.86
N ASN A 9 -4.88 15.82 -17.41
CA ASN A 9 -5.60 16.78 -16.59
C ASN A 9 -6.72 16.10 -15.79
N GLU A 10 -7.23 16.79 -14.78
CA GLU A 10 -8.25 16.29 -13.87
C GLU A 10 -9.49 15.76 -14.58
N LYS A 11 -9.98 16.44 -15.62
CA LYS A 11 -11.17 16.02 -16.38
C LYS A 11 -10.95 14.71 -17.12
N GLU A 12 -9.76 14.51 -17.68
CA GLU A 12 -9.40 13.26 -18.35
C GLU A 12 -9.27 12.12 -17.35
N ILE A 13 -8.65 12.36 -16.18
CA ILE A 13 -8.55 11.40 -15.08
C ILE A 13 -9.96 11.02 -14.59
N GLN A 14 -10.81 12.00 -14.33
CA GLN A 14 -12.18 11.77 -13.87
C GLN A 14 -13.02 10.99 -14.91
N HIS A 15 -12.87 11.30 -16.18
CA HIS A 15 -13.54 10.54 -17.26
C HIS A 15 -13.09 9.09 -17.26
N PHE A 16 -11.80 8.84 -17.23
CA PHE A 16 -11.21 7.51 -17.16
C PHE A 16 -11.70 6.72 -15.92
N GLN A 17 -11.69 7.36 -14.74
CA GLN A 17 -12.18 6.73 -13.51
C GLN A 17 -13.68 6.44 -13.55
N ASN A 18 -14.50 7.31 -14.14
CA ASN A 18 -15.92 7.07 -14.31
C ASN A 18 -16.21 5.85 -15.21
N GLU A 19 -15.42 5.63 -16.26
CA GLU A 19 -15.54 4.43 -17.10
C GLU A 19 -15.18 3.15 -16.34
N LEU A 20 -14.09 3.19 -15.55
CA LEU A 20 -13.68 2.05 -14.73
C LEU A 20 -14.68 1.76 -13.60
N LEU A 21 -15.23 2.80 -12.99
CA LEU A 21 -16.25 2.67 -11.95
C LEU A 21 -17.48 1.91 -12.48
N GLN A 22 -17.98 2.30 -13.64
CA GLN A 22 -19.15 1.62 -14.24
C GLN A 22 -18.88 0.13 -14.50
N LYS A 23 -17.68 -0.21 -14.99
CA LYS A 23 -17.24 -1.61 -15.17
C LYS A 23 -17.16 -2.34 -13.84
N GLN A 24 -16.59 -1.71 -12.81
CA GLN A 24 -16.47 -2.30 -11.48
C GLN A 24 -17.83 -2.55 -10.82
N ILE A 25 -18.76 -1.60 -10.91
CA ILE A 25 -20.13 -1.76 -10.39
C ILE A 25 -20.85 -2.91 -11.10
N ALA A 26 -20.76 -2.99 -12.42
CA ALA A 26 -21.34 -4.08 -13.18
C ALA A 26 -20.76 -5.45 -12.77
N TYR A 27 -19.43 -5.52 -12.60
CA TYR A 27 -18.73 -6.72 -12.15
C TYR A 27 -19.19 -7.17 -10.74
N LEU A 28 -19.31 -6.24 -9.80
CA LEU A 28 -19.76 -6.55 -8.43
C LEU A 28 -21.19 -7.10 -8.40
N VAL A 29 -22.07 -6.53 -9.21
CA VAL A 29 -23.47 -7.02 -9.32
C VAL A 29 -23.54 -8.42 -9.90
N GLU A 30 -22.70 -8.73 -10.84
CA GLU A 30 -22.67 -10.04 -11.48
C GLU A 30 -22.05 -11.11 -10.57
N ASN A 31 -20.99 -10.77 -9.84
CA ASN A 31 -20.09 -11.75 -9.24
C ASN A 31 -20.04 -11.75 -7.71
N SER A 32 -20.46 -10.67 -7.00
CA SER A 32 -20.40 -10.62 -5.55
C SER A 32 -21.75 -10.88 -4.88
N PRO A 33 -21.93 -12.01 -4.16
CA PRO A 33 -23.15 -12.25 -3.42
C PRO A 33 -23.48 -11.16 -2.38
N PHE A 34 -22.46 -10.57 -1.75
CA PHE A 34 -22.62 -9.45 -0.82
C PHE A 34 -23.22 -8.22 -1.52
N TYR A 35 -22.59 -7.76 -2.59
CA TYR A 35 -23.04 -6.54 -3.30
C TYR A 35 -24.38 -6.74 -4.02
N GLN A 36 -24.70 -7.94 -4.48
CA GLN A 36 -26.03 -8.26 -5.01
C GLN A 36 -27.12 -8.03 -3.94
N ARG A 37 -26.91 -8.50 -2.72
CA ARG A 37 -27.86 -8.29 -1.63
C ARG A 37 -27.92 -6.82 -1.20
N LYS A 38 -26.76 -6.19 -1.04
CA LYS A 38 -26.65 -4.77 -0.65
C LYS A 38 -27.39 -3.86 -1.61
N PHE A 39 -27.11 -3.95 -2.88
CA PHE A 39 -27.74 -3.09 -3.90
C PHE A 39 -29.25 -3.33 -3.98
N LYS A 40 -29.69 -4.57 -3.83
CA LYS A 40 -31.12 -4.89 -3.77
C LYS A 40 -31.78 -4.29 -2.52
N ALA A 41 -31.16 -4.42 -1.36
CA ALA A 41 -31.69 -3.90 -0.09
C ALA A 41 -31.79 -2.38 -0.07
N GLU A 42 -30.83 -1.70 -0.68
CA GLU A 42 -30.76 -0.23 -0.79
C GLU A 42 -31.55 0.31 -2.00
N ASN A 43 -32.19 -0.55 -2.79
CA ASN A 43 -32.88 -0.20 -4.03
C ASN A 43 -32.02 0.58 -5.04
N ILE A 44 -30.71 0.26 -5.10
CA ILE A 44 -29.77 0.91 -6.01
C ILE A 44 -30.09 0.54 -7.46
N GLN A 45 -30.40 1.54 -8.26
CA GLN A 45 -30.55 1.41 -9.71
C GLN A 45 -29.16 1.48 -10.35
N ILE A 46 -28.55 0.35 -10.66
CA ILE A 46 -27.15 0.24 -11.13
C ILE A 46 -26.85 1.17 -12.30
N GLY A 47 -27.78 1.29 -13.27
CA GLY A 47 -27.63 2.18 -14.40
C GLY A 47 -27.59 3.67 -14.06
N THR A 48 -27.82 4.05 -12.78
CA THR A 48 -27.70 5.44 -12.29
C THR A 48 -26.33 5.75 -11.67
N ILE A 49 -25.48 4.74 -11.45
CA ILE A 49 -24.11 4.93 -10.98
C ILE A 49 -23.20 5.06 -12.19
N LYS A 50 -22.92 6.29 -12.60
CA LYS A 50 -22.15 6.61 -13.81
C LYS A 50 -20.89 7.41 -13.53
N THR A 51 -20.85 8.14 -12.41
CA THR A 51 -19.77 9.03 -12.02
C THR A 51 -19.35 8.77 -10.60
N ILE A 52 -18.16 9.26 -10.21
CA ILE A 52 -17.66 9.19 -8.83
C ILE A 52 -18.68 9.82 -7.87
N ALA A 53 -19.28 10.95 -8.23
CA ALA A 53 -20.31 11.61 -7.41
C ALA A 53 -21.53 10.71 -7.12
N ASP A 54 -21.81 9.74 -7.98
CA ASP A 54 -22.91 8.80 -7.75
C ASP A 54 -22.61 7.74 -6.68
N LEU A 55 -21.33 7.60 -6.24
CA LEU A 55 -20.96 6.69 -5.16
C LEU A 55 -21.66 7.02 -3.84
N GLN A 56 -22.02 8.28 -3.62
CA GLN A 56 -22.82 8.71 -2.46
C GLN A 56 -24.20 8.05 -2.36
N LYS A 57 -24.69 7.47 -3.46
CA LYS A 57 -25.96 6.70 -3.48
C LYS A 57 -25.81 5.32 -2.87
N ILE A 58 -24.58 4.86 -2.65
CA ILE A 58 -24.23 3.56 -2.11
C ILE A 58 -23.68 3.77 -0.69
N SER A 59 -24.31 3.15 0.31
CA SER A 59 -23.77 3.22 1.66
C SER A 59 -22.37 2.58 1.73
N VAL A 60 -21.51 3.10 2.60
CA VAL A 60 -20.14 2.55 2.77
C VAL A 60 -20.19 1.10 3.26
N THR A 61 -19.23 0.31 2.81
CA THR A 61 -18.96 -1.04 3.34
C THR A 61 -17.87 -0.90 4.39
N ASN A 62 -18.19 -1.29 5.61
CA ASN A 62 -17.27 -1.16 6.74
C ASN A 62 -16.61 -2.51 7.08
N LYS A 63 -15.66 -2.49 8.03
CA LYS A 63 -14.94 -3.69 8.44
C LYS A 63 -15.85 -4.78 9.01
N ALA A 64 -16.91 -4.43 9.73
CA ALA A 64 -17.86 -5.40 10.29
C ALA A 64 -18.62 -6.13 9.17
N ASP A 65 -19.01 -5.42 8.11
CA ASP A 65 -19.65 -6.04 6.94
C ASP A 65 -18.75 -7.12 6.34
N VAL A 66 -17.45 -6.81 6.17
CA VAL A 66 -16.49 -7.75 5.59
C VAL A 66 -16.22 -8.92 6.52
N GLN A 67 -16.13 -8.70 7.84
CA GLN A 67 -15.93 -9.77 8.83
C GLN A 67 -17.12 -10.73 8.89
N LEU A 68 -18.34 -10.21 8.87
CA LEU A 68 -19.56 -10.99 8.96
C LEU A 68 -19.91 -11.77 7.69
N ASN A 69 -19.46 -11.28 6.52
CA ASN A 69 -19.84 -11.83 5.22
C ASN A 69 -18.63 -12.19 4.36
N ASN A 70 -17.48 -12.50 4.93
CA ASN A 70 -16.20 -12.57 4.21
C ASN A 70 -16.27 -13.44 2.93
N ASP A 71 -16.87 -14.63 2.99
CA ASP A 71 -17.00 -15.51 1.83
C ASP A 71 -17.87 -14.91 0.70
N ASP A 72 -18.82 -14.04 1.03
CA ASP A 72 -19.73 -13.43 0.05
C ASP A 72 -19.11 -12.24 -0.72
N PHE A 73 -17.92 -11.82 -0.30
CA PHE A 73 -17.13 -10.83 -1.04
C PHE A 73 -16.32 -11.44 -2.17
N PHE A 74 -16.08 -12.76 -2.18
CA PHE A 74 -15.37 -13.40 -3.27
C PHE A 74 -16.20 -13.35 -4.57
N CYS A 75 -15.59 -12.79 -5.61
CA CYS A 75 -16.20 -12.65 -6.93
C CYS A 75 -15.75 -13.74 -7.91
N VAL A 76 -14.94 -14.68 -7.45
CA VAL A 76 -14.38 -15.78 -8.25
C VAL A 76 -14.54 -17.11 -7.49
N PRO A 77 -14.59 -18.24 -8.21
CA PRO A 77 -14.58 -19.55 -7.56
C PRO A 77 -13.24 -19.83 -6.87
N LYS A 78 -13.26 -20.59 -5.79
CA LYS A 78 -12.06 -20.86 -4.97
C LYS A 78 -10.87 -21.45 -5.72
N HIS A 79 -11.09 -22.15 -6.82
CA HIS A 79 -10.02 -22.75 -7.61
C HIS A 79 -9.23 -21.74 -8.47
N GLU A 80 -9.71 -20.51 -8.60
CA GLU A 80 -8.99 -19.40 -9.25
C GLU A 80 -8.15 -18.58 -8.27
N ILE A 81 -8.29 -18.83 -6.95
CA ILE A 81 -7.53 -18.14 -5.93
C ILE A 81 -6.16 -18.81 -5.79
N LEU A 82 -5.09 -18.05 -6.02
CA LEU A 82 -3.71 -18.52 -5.96
C LEU A 82 -3.03 -18.23 -4.61
N ASP A 83 -3.44 -17.15 -3.93
CA ASP A 83 -2.91 -16.79 -2.61
C ASP A 83 -4.00 -16.29 -1.67
N TYR A 84 -3.79 -16.49 -0.38
CA TYR A 84 -4.69 -16.02 0.68
C TYR A 84 -3.95 -15.09 1.63
N ALA A 85 -4.33 -13.83 1.64
CA ALA A 85 -3.85 -12.84 2.60
C ALA A 85 -4.88 -12.60 3.71
N THR A 86 -4.41 -12.15 4.89
CA THR A 86 -5.30 -11.79 5.99
C THR A 86 -4.89 -10.49 6.63
N THR A 87 -5.88 -9.74 7.15
CA THR A 87 -5.59 -8.62 8.05
C THR A 87 -5.02 -9.12 9.39
N SER A 88 -4.36 -8.24 10.15
CA SER A 88 -3.71 -8.58 11.43
C SER A 88 -4.68 -9.05 12.54
N GLY A 89 -5.99 -8.81 12.39
CA GLY A 89 -6.98 -9.22 13.38
C GLY A 89 -6.92 -8.49 14.73
N THR A 90 -6.23 -7.36 14.83
CA THR A 90 -6.05 -6.59 16.09
C THR A 90 -7.35 -6.09 16.72
N LEU A 91 -8.43 -5.96 15.93
CA LEU A 91 -9.74 -5.45 16.35
C LEU A 91 -10.88 -6.44 16.07
N GLY A 92 -10.62 -7.76 16.13
CA GLY A 92 -11.61 -8.81 15.89
C GLY A 92 -11.07 -9.91 14.96
N ASP A 93 -11.96 -10.73 14.40
CA ASP A 93 -11.56 -11.81 13.52
C ASP A 93 -10.84 -11.27 12.26
N PRO A 94 -9.75 -11.92 11.83
CA PRO A 94 -9.04 -11.53 10.61
C PRO A 94 -9.97 -11.65 9.41
N VAL A 95 -9.91 -10.65 8.52
CA VAL A 95 -10.53 -10.73 7.20
C VAL A 95 -9.58 -11.42 6.23
N THR A 96 -10.09 -12.35 5.45
CA THR A 96 -9.35 -13.08 4.43
C THR A 96 -9.60 -12.50 3.04
N PHE A 97 -8.53 -12.27 2.31
CA PHE A 97 -8.54 -11.85 0.90
C PHE A 97 -7.98 -12.98 0.04
N GLY A 98 -8.75 -13.42 -0.94
CA GLY A 98 -8.27 -14.35 -1.96
C GLY A 98 -7.77 -13.57 -3.16
N LEU A 99 -6.58 -13.88 -3.61
CA LEU A 99 -5.89 -13.20 -4.70
C LEU A 99 -5.78 -14.14 -5.91
N THR A 100 -6.31 -13.70 -7.04
CA THR A 100 -6.11 -14.34 -8.33
C THR A 100 -4.76 -13.94 -8.94
N ASP A 101 -4.40 -14.51 -10.08
CA ASP A 101 -3.20 -14.11 -10.82
C ASP A 101 -3.26 -12.62 -11.24
N ASN A 102 -4.42 -12.15 -11.66
CA ASN A 102 -4.65 -10.74 -11.98
C ASN A 102 -4.48 -9.82 -10.76
N ASP A 103 -4.93 -10.24 -9.58
CA ASP A 103 -4.74 -9.47 -8.34
C ASP A 103 -3.26 -9.41 -7.95
N LEU A 104 -2.52 -10.51 -8.09
CA LEU A 104 -1.07 -10.54 -7.85
C LEU A 104 -0.30 -9.64 -8.84
N ASP A 105 -0.69 -9.63 -10.12
CA ASP A 105 -0.12 -8.73 -11.12
C ASP A 105 -0.45 -7.26 -10.83
N ARG A 106 -1.67 -6.95 -10.34
CA ARG A 106 -2.07 -5.63 -9.90
C ARG A 106 -1.26 -5.16 -8.69
N LEU A 107 -1.08 -6.02 -7.68
CA LEU A 107 -0.20 -5.74 -6.54
C LEU A 107 1.24 -5.47 -6.97
N ALA A 108 1.78 -6.32 -7.86
CA ALA A 108 3.12 -6.14 -8.42
C ALA A 108 3.27 -4.80 -9.16
N TYR A 109 2.25 -4.38 -9.90
CA TYR A 109 2.24 -3.10 -10.60
C TYR A 109 2.21 -1.92 -9.62
N ASN A 110 1.30 -1.94 -8.63
CA ASN A 110 1.19 -0.88 -7.62
C ASN A 110 2.52 -0.68 -6.87
N GLU A 111 3.12 -1.78 -6.40
CA GLU A 111 4.39 -1.67 -5.68
C GLU A 111 5.55 -1.25 -6.58
N MET A 112 5.56 -1.67 -7.84
CA MET A 112 6.58 -1.21 -8.80
C MET A 112 6.56 0.31 -8.96
N ILE A 113 5.38 0.91 -9.19
CA ILE A 113 5.27 2.37 -9.36
C ILE A 113 5.51 3.10 -8.04
N SER A 114 5.08 2.55 -6.91
CA SER A 114 5.36 3.07 -5.57
C SER A 114 6.87 3.14 -5.28
N PHE A 115 7.62 2.09 -5.60
CA PHE A 115 9.08 2.10 -5.47
C PHE A 115 9.75 3.11 -6.42
N GLN A 116 9.22 3.27 -7.63
CA GLN A 116 9.71 4.29 -8.56
C GLN A 116 9.46 5.70 -8.02
N CYS A 117 8.34 5.97 -7.36
CA CYS A 117 8.09 7.24 -6.66
C CYS A 117 9.16 7.52 -5.60
N ALA A 118 9.56 6.52 -4.82
CA ALA A 118 10.63 6.62 -3.83
C ALA A 118 12.05 6.68 -4.44
N GLY A 119 12.18 6.73 -5.77
CA GLY A 119 13.47 6.84 -6.46
C GLY A 119 14.20 5.52 -6.70
N VAL A 120 13.57 4.37 -6.40
CA VAL A 120 14.15 3.05 -6.69
C VAL A 120 14.17 2.79 -8.19
N GLN A 121 15.30 2.30 -8.69
CA GLN A 121 15.53 2.05 -10.11
C GLN A 121 15.81 0.57 -10.39
N LYS A 122 15.62 0.19 -11.64
CA LYS A 122 16.08 -1.13 -12.13
C LYS A 122 17.56 -1.34 -11.82
N GLY A 123 17.89 -2.47 -11.21
CA GLY A 123 19.25 -2.84 -10.82
C GLY A 123 19.65 -2.37 -9.42
N ASP A 124 18.89 -1.49 -8.75
CA ASP A 124 19.11 -1.20 -7.33
C ASP A 124 18.90 -2.47 -6.49
N LEU A 125 19.61 -2.58 -5.37
CA LEU A 125 19.44 -3.66 -4.41
C LEU A 125 18.68 -3.16 -3.19
N ILE A 126 17.62 -3.88 -2.81
CA ILE A 126 16.74 -3.53 -1.70
C ILE A 126 16.73 -4.65 -0.66
N GLN A 127 16.86 -4.30 0.62
CA GLN A 127 16.67 -5.24 1.70
C GLN A 127 15.24 -5.17 2.23
N LEU A 128 14.53 -6.30 2.15
CA LEU A 128 13.20 -6.47 2.70
C LEU A 128 13.30 -6.92 4.15
N MET A 129 12.95 -6.03 5.09
CA MET A 129 13.02 -6.21 6.54
C MET A 129 11.65 -6.53 7.15
N THR A 130 10.70 -6.96 6.34
CA THR A 130 9.37 -7.40 6.76
C THR A 130 9.13 -8.84 6.35
N THR A 131 8.17 -9.49 7.00
CA THR A 131 7.81 -10.87 6.67
C THR A 131 7.20 -10.97 5.28
N ILE A 132 7.48 -12.07 4.58
CA ILE A 132 6.83 -12.45 3.32
C ILE A 132 5.85 -13.61 3.51
N ASP A 133 5.91 -14.25 4.67
CA ASP A 133 5.05 -15.36 5.09
C ASP A 133 3.87 -14.87 5.94
N ARG A 134 3.18 -15.80 6.65
CA ARG A 134 2.09 -15.55 7.60
C ARG A 134 0.89 -14.85 6.99
N ARG A 135 0.65 -15.04 5.71
CA ARG A 135 -0.47 -14.43 4.97
C ARG A 135 -0.41 -12.89 4.97
N PHE A 136 0.80 -12.32 5.11
CA PHE A 136 1.01 -10.89 5.10
C PHE A 136 1.12 -10.40 3.65
N MET A 137 0.06 -9.74 3.16
CA MET A 137 -0.05 -9.29 1.77
C MET A 137 1.11 -8.40 1.34
N ALA A 138 1.48 -7.41 2.16
CA ALA A 138 2.47 -6.42 1.79
C ALA A 138 3.86 -7.01 1.51
N GLY A 139 4.29 -8.03 2.28
CA GLY A 139 5.59 -8.67 2.06
C GLY A 139 5.70 -9.34 0.69
N LEU A 140 4.64 -10.03 0.26
CA LEU A 140 4.55 -10.61 -1.07
C LEU A 140 4.46 -9.52 -2.14
N ALA A 141 3.62 -8.51 -1.94
CA ALA A 141 3.46 -7.39 -2.85
C ALA A 141 4.79 -6.68 -3.12
N TYR A 142 5.58 -6.39 -2.08
CA TYR A 142 6.91 -5.79 -2.20
C TYR A 142 7.86 -6.66 -3.03
N PHE A 143 7.89 -7.96 -2.77
CA PHE A 143 8.70 -8.89 -3.56
C PHE A 143 8.30 -8.87 -5.04
N LEU A 144 7.00 -8.96 -5.33
CA LEU A 144 6.48 -8.97 -6.70
C LEU A 144 6.74 -7.62 -7.42
N GLY A 145 6.55 -6.50 -6.72
CA GLY A 145 6.81 -5.16 -7.26
C GLY A 145 8.27 -4.92 -7.59
N LEU A 146 9.19 -5.27 -6.69
CA LEU A 146 10.63 -5.17 -6.94
C LEU A 146 11.07 -6.09 -8.08
N ARG A 147 10.56 -7.31 -8.13
CA ARG A 147 10.80 -8.23 -9.24
C ARG A 147 10.32 -7.64 -10.57
N LYS A 148 9.12 -7.04 -10.60
CA LYS A 148 8.55 -6.40 -11.79
C LYS A 148 9.36 -5.18 -12.22
N LEU A 149 9.89 -4.41 -11.28
CA LEU A 149 10.80 -3.29 -11.52
C LEU A 149 12.17 -3.75 -12.09
N GLY A 150 12.57 -4.97 -11.79
CA GLY A 150 13.90 -5.50 -12.11
C GLY A 150 14.97 -5.06 -11.10
N ALA A 151 14.56 -4.80 -9.86
CA ALA A 151 15.44 -4.53 -8.73
C ALA A 151 15.86 -5.84 -8.04
N GLY A 152 17.06 -5.84 -7.43
CA GLY A 152 17.54 -6.96 -6.62
C GLY A 152 16.91 -6.94 -5.21
N ILE A 153 16.71 -8.13 -4.62
CA ILE A 153 16.02 -8.25 -3.33
C ILE A 153 16.83 -9.13 -2.39
N VAL A 154 17.14 -8.59 -1.19
CA VAL A 154 17.66 -9.35 -0.05
C VAL A 154 16.51 -9.57 0.93
N ARG A 155 16.00 -10.80 1.01
CA ARG A 155 14.88 -11.16 1.88
C ARG A 155 15.38 -11.59 3.25
N VAL A 156 15.56 -10.63 4.16
CA VAL A 156 15.98 -10.91 5.55
C VAL A 156 14.77 -11.21 6.43
N GLY A 157 13.64 -10.60 6.10
CA GLY A 157 12.41 -10.75 6.88
C GLY A 157 12.42 -9.90 8.16
N ALA A 158 11.37 -10.07 8.97
CA ALA A 158 11.25 -9.44 10.28
C ALA A 158 12.23 -10.12 11.25
N GLY A 159 13.39 -9.56 11.42
CA GLY A 159 14.47 -10.14 12.22
C GLY A 159 15.02 -9.18 13.26
N VAL A 160 16.04 -9.66 13.98
CA VAL A 160 16.78 -8.88 14.98
C VAL A 160 17.89 -8.05 14.33
N PRO A 161 18.31 -6.92 14.92
CA PRO A 161 19.33 -6.03 14.36
C PRO A 161 20.61 -6.69 13.89
N PRO A 162 21.21 -7.67 14.59
CA PRO A 162 22.41 -8.35 14.11
C PRO A 162 22.29 -8.94 12.71
N LEU A 163 21.20 -9.64 12.45
CA LEU A 163 20.95 -10.28 11.14
C LEU A 163 20.75 -9.23 10.03
N GLN A 164 20.08 -8.14 10.36
CA GLN A 164 19.86 -7.05 9.40
C GLN A 164 21.19 -6.39 9.02
N TRP A 165 22.05 -6.10 10.02
CA TRP A 165 23.35 -5.48 9.77
C TRP A 165 24.33 -6.44 9.05
N ASP A 166 24.36 -7.74 9.39
CA ASP A 166 25.14 -8.70 8.61
C ASP A 166 24.78 -8.63 7.11
N SER A 167 23.48 -8.59 6.81
CA SER A 167 23.02 -8.48 5.44
C SER A 167 23.35 -7.14 4.78
N ILE A 168 23.20 -6.01 5.50
CA ILE A 168 23.54 -4.69 4.97
C ILE A 168 25.03 -4.60 4.63
N LEU A 169 25.88 -5.05 5.52
CA LEU A 169 27.34 -5.01 5.34
C LEU A 169 27.80 -5.94 4.22
N ARG A 170 27.17 -7.10 4.08
CA ARG A 170 27.52 -8.12 3.09
C ARG A 170 27.04 -7.79 1.68
N TYR A 171 25.78 -7.37 1.54
CA TYR A 171 25.12 -7.19 0.24
C TYR A 171 25.03 -5.75 -0.22
N GLN A 172 25.25 -4.80 0.68
CA GLN A 172 25.26 -3.36 0.41
C GLN A 172 23.99 -2.84 -0.31
N PRO A 173 22.78 -3.11 0.25
CA PRO A 173 21.55 -2.62 -0.35
C PRO A 173 21.51 -1.09 -0.33
N LYS A 174 20.94 -0.50 -1.38
CA LYS A 174 20.75 0.94 -1.52
C LYS A 174 19.51 1.43 -0.76
N TYR A 175 18.46 0.61 -0.70
CA TYR A 175 17.24 0.91 0.02
C TYR A 175 16.86 -0.21 1.00
N LEU A 176 16.12 0.18 2.04
CA LEU A 176 15.49 -0.75 2.97
C LEU A 176 13.96 -0.61 2.88
N ILE A 177 13.22 -1.68 3.18
CA ILE A 177 11.78 -1.63 3.47
C ILE A 177 11.63 -2.03 4.92
N ALA A 178 11.18 -1.10 5.78
CA ALA A 178 11.18 -1.30 7.22
C ALA A 178 10.08 -0.52 7.94
N VAL A 179 9.75 -0.97 9.16
CA VAL A 179 8.97 -0.19 10.12
C VAL A 179 9.89 0.85 10.77
N PRO A 180 9.51 2.14 10.80
CA PRO A 180 10.37 3.22 11.31
C PRO A 180 10.92 3.02 12.73
N SER A 181 10.07 2.57 13.67
CA SER A 181 10.53 2.32 15.05
C SER A 181 11.62 1.24 15.15
N PHE A 182 11.66 0.30 14.19
CA PHE A 182 12.71 -0.71 14.14
C PHE A 182 14.05 -0.13 13.70
N LEU A 183 14.07 0.95 12.91
CA LEU A 183 15.31 1.63 12.51
C LEU A 183 16.05 2.21 13.72
N LEU A 184 15.34 2.72 14.74
CA LEU A 184 16.01 3.17 15.98
C LEU A 184 16.72 2.02 16.67
N LYS A 185 16.10 0.84 16.77
CA LYS A 185 16.74 -0.37 17.32
C LYS A 185 17.98 -0.79 16.51
N MET A 186 17.90 -0.62 15.17
CA MET A 186 19.04 -0.86 14.29
C MET A 186 20.19 0.10 14.56
N ILE A 187 19.89 1.38 14.75
CA ILE A 187 20.87 2.42 15.05
C ILE A 187 21.50 2.16 16.43
N ASP A 188 20.68 1.94 17.47
CA ASP A 188 21.17 1.68 18.82
C ASP A 188 22.11 0.46 18.84
N TYR A 189 21.72 -0.64 18.18
CA TYR A 189 22.60 -1.81 18.05
C TYR A 189 23.90 -1.48 17.30
N ALA A 190 23.85 -0.68 16.25
CA ALA A 190 25.03 -0.29 15.49
C ALA A 190 26.00 0.55 16.34
N GLU A 191 25.48 1.48 17.15
CA GLU A 191 26.26 2.29 18.09
C GLU A 191 26.96 1.40 19.15
N GLU A 192 26.24 0.44 19.75
CA GLU A 192 26.76 -0.50 20.75
C GLU A 192 27.82 -1.44 20.16
N ASN A 193 27.77 -1.78 18.90
CA ASN A 193 28.68 -2.73 18.25
C ASN A 193 29.69 -2.06 17.30
N ASN A 194 29.86 -0.73 17.37
CA ASN A 194 30.78 0.05 16.56
C ASN A 194 30.65 -0.18 15.05
N ILE A 195 29.41 -0.35 14.57
CA ILE A 195 29.11 -0.45 13.15
C ILE A 195 29.01 0.96 12.57
N ASP A 196 29.76 1.26 11.51
CA ASP A 196 29.71 2.54 10.81
C ASP A 196 28.47 2.62 9.90
N TYR A 197 27.31 2.76 10.53
CA TYR A 197 26.03 2.82 9.83
C TYR A 197 25.87 4.10 9.00
N LYS A 198 26.51 5.20 9.41
CA LYS A 198 26.42 6.51 8.72
C LYS A 198 27.03 6.48 7.32
N ASN A 199 28.08 5.68 7.13
CA ASN A 199 28.75 5.49 5.86
C ASN A 199 28.32 4.19 5.14
N SER A 200 27.21 3.58 5.56
CA SER A 200 26.66 2.39 4.90
C SER A 200 26.18 2.71 3.46
N SER A 201 25.91 1.67 2.68
CA SER A 201 25.36 1.76 1.32
C SER A 201 23.95 2.34 1.28
N VAL A 202 23.21 2.34 2.39
CA VAL A 202 21.80 2.71 2.48
C VAL A 202 21.63 4.22 2.20
N LYS A 203 20.77 4.55 1.23
CA LYS A 203 20.44 5.92 0.86
C LYS A 203 19.02 6.30 1.28
N GLY A 204 18.13 5.33 1.40
CA GLY A 204 16.76 5.59 1.80
C GLY A 204 16.03 4.36 2.34
N VAL A 205 14.91 4.63 2.97
CA VAL A 205 14.02 3.60 3.53
C VAL A 205 12.60 3.88 3.07
N ILE A 206 11.96 2.87 2.52
CA ILE A 206 10.51 2.84 2.31
C ILE A 206 9.90 2.41 3.64
N CYS A 207 9.26 3.34 4.32
CA CYS A 207 8.76 3.20 5.67
C CYS A 207 7.29 2.78 5.67
N ILE A 208 6.99 1.71 6.38
CA ILE A 208 5.67 1.09 6.42
C ILE A 208 5.15 0.96 7.85
N GLY A 209 3.81 0.94 8.00
CA GLY A 209 3.13 0.59 9.25
C GLY A 209 3.11 1.66 10.34
N GLU A 210 3.88 2.74 10.21
CA GLU A 210 3.92 3.84 11.17
C GLU A 210 4.01 5.19 10.44
N ALA A 211 3.34 6.22 10.98
CA ALA A 211 3.32 7.54 10.39
C ALA A 211 4.68 8.26 10.52
N LEU A 212 5.19 8.77 9.40
CA LEU A 212 6.38 9.63 9.36
C LEU A 212 6.05 11.12 9.30
N ARG A 213 4.81 11.47 8.93
CA ARG A 213 4.34 12.84 8.78
C ARG A 213 3.21 13.15 9.75
N THR A 214 3.16 14.38 10.21
CA THR A 214 2.01 14.96 10.93
C THR A 214 0.91 15.33 9.93
N ALA A 215 -0.24 15.79 10.41
CA ALA A 215 -1.32 16.31 9.56
C ALA A 215 -0.87 17.49 8.67
N ASN A 216 0.15 18.25 9.08
CA ASN A 216 0.71 19.35 8.31
C ASN A 216 1.90 18.89 7.41
N LEU A 217 2.04 17.59 7.17
CA LEU A 217 3.12 16.96 6.39
C LEU A 217 4.53 17.17 6.99
N GLU A 218 4.64 17.73 8.19
CA GLU A 218 5.91 17.86 8.90
C GLU A 218 6.42 16.49 9.42
N PRO A 219 7.75 16.28 9.51
CA PRO A 219 8.28 15.07 10.09
C PRO A 219 7.81 14.87 11.55
N THR A 220 7.32 13.67 11.87
CA THR A 220 7.00 13.26 13.25
C THR A 220 8.26 13.25 14.11
N LEU A 221 8.09 13.18 15.44
CA LEU A 221 9.23 13.04 16.37
C LEU A 221 10.05 11.77 16.05
N LEU A 222 9.41 10.69 15.66
CA LEU A 222 10.07 9.45 15.26
C LEU A 222 10.97 9.67 14.04
N ALA A 223 10.44 10.30 12.99
CA ALA A 223 11.19 10.61 11.77
C ALA A 223 12.41 11.51 12.08
N LYS A 224 12.22 12.58 12.88
CA LYS A 224 13.30 13.49 13.28
C LYS A 224 14.42 12.74 14.04
N ARG A 225 14.07 11.90 15.01
CA ARG A 225 15.05 11.11 15.77
C ARG A 225 15.87 10.17 14.90
N ILE A 226 15.26 9.58 13.87
CA ILE A 226 15.99 8.72 12.92
C ILE A 226 16.94 9.57 12.09
N GLN A 227 16.45 10.66 11.49
CA GLN A 227 17.23 11.51 10.60
C GLN A 227 18.40 12.23 11.30
N GLU A 228 18.25 12.61 12.56
CA GLU A 228 19.33 13.18 13.39
C GLU A 228 20.50 12.20 13.58
N LYS A 229 20.21 10.91 13.71
CA LYS A 229 21.22 9.87 13.89
C LYS A 229 21.75 9.34 12.56
N TRP A 230 20.87 9.12 11.60
CA TRP A 230 21.19 8.52 10.30
C TRP A 230 20.60 9.36 9.17
N ASN A 231 21.45 10.10 8.48
CA ASN A 231 21.04 11.02 7.42
C ASN A 231 20.69 10.27 6.12
N ILE A 232 19.53 9.65 6.10
CA ILE A 232 18.97 8.91 4.96
C ILE A 232 17.57 9.42 4.62
N ALA A 233 17.14 9.21 3.38
CA ALA A 233 15.77 9.54 2.96
C ALA A 233 14.76 8.60 3.62
N LEU A 234 13.68 9.14 4.17
CA LEU A 234 12.58 8.37 4.75
C LEU A 234 11.31 8.63 3.93
N HIS A 235 10.92 7.66 3.10
CA HIS A 235 9.71 7.72 2.29
C HIS A 235 8.54 7.07 3.05
N SER A 236 7.52 7.85 3.36
CA SER A 236 6.30 7.35 3.98
C SER A 236 5.48 6.54 2.98
N THR A 237 4.85 5.47 3.45
CA THR A 237 3.90 4.70 2.67
C THR A 237 2.61 4.51 3.47
N TYR A 238 1.49 4.91 2.88
CA TYR A 238 0.15 4.62 3.39
C TYR A 238 -0.45 3.48 2.59
N ALA A 239 -0.84 2.41 3.27
CA ALA A 239 -1.41 1.22 2.63
C ALA A 239 -2.35 0.48 3.58
N SER A 240 -3.31 -0.26 3.01
CA SER A 240 -4.09 -1.24 3.76
C SER A 240 -4.34 -2.47 2.91
N THR A 241 -4.56 -3.60 3.58
CA THR A 241 -4.91 -4.86 2.91
C THR A 241 -6.22 -4.73 2.14
N GLU A 242 -7.18 -4.01 2.72
CA GLU A 242 -8.51 -3.78 2.16
C GLU A 242 -8.47 -2.99 0.84
N MET A 243 -7.58 -2.01 0.73
CA MET A 243 -7.39 -1.23 -0.51
C MET A 243 -6.62 -2.01 -1.58
N SER A 244 -5.78 -2.94 -1.16
CA SER A 244 -4.81 -3.64 -2.05
C SER A 244 -4.00 -2.65 -2.89
N ALA A 245 -3.66 -1.50 -2.28
CA ALA A 245 -2.89 -0.41 -2.88
C ALA A 245 -2.03 0.28 -1.82
N ALA A 246 -0.97 0.93 -2.28
CA ALA A 246 -0.06 1.73 -1.46
C ALA A 246 0.15 3.10 -2.09
N PHE A 247 0.25 4.13 -1.26
CA PHE A 247 0.56 5.51 -1.63
C PHE A 247 1.91 5.86 -1.02
N THR A 248 2.95 5.90 -1.84
CA THR A 248 4.33 6.12 -1.40
C THR A 248 4.80 7.52 -1.75
N GLU A 249 5.52 8.16 -0.84
CA GLU A 249 6.13 9.48 -1.06
C GLU A 249 7.25 9.43 -2.10
N CYS A 250 7.35 10.47 -2.91
CA CYS A 250 8.52 10.78 -3.71
C CYS A 250 9.56 11.60 -2.90
N GLU A 251 10.58 12.12 -3.57
CA GLU A 251 11.62 12.95 -2.97
C GLU A 251 11.13 14.33 -2.48
N ALA A 252 9.90 14.73 -2.81
CA ALA A 252 9.30 15.94 -2.27
C ALA A 252 8.85 15.79 -0.80
N PHE A 253 8.65 14.56 -0.31
CA PHE A 253 8.26 14.23 1.07
C PHE A 253 7.00 14.96 1.56
N SER A 254 6.03 15.14 0.66
CA SER A 254 4.82 15.95 0.88
C SER A 254 3.54 15.14 0.69
N GLY A 255 3.54 13.90 1.13
CA GLY A 255 2.43 12.96 0.99
C GLY A 255 2.64 11.91 -0.09
N GLY A 256 1.86 10.82 0.00
CA GLY A 256 1.95 9.69 -0.93
C GLY A 256 1.25 9.97 -2.25
N HIS A 257 1.80 9.42 -3.34
CA HIS A 257 1.18 9.48 -4.65
C HIS A 257 -0.04 8.56 -4.74
N HIS A 258 -1.16 9.11 -5.15
CA HIS A 258 -2.35 8.40 -5.53
C HIS A 258 -2.26 7.97 -7.00
N HIS A 259 -2.68 6.74 -7.28
CA HIS A 259 -2.63 6.15 -8.63
C HIS A 259 -4.06 6.02 -9.19
N PRO A 260 -4.51 6.96 -10.03
CA PRO A 260 -5.91 7.04 -10.48
C PRO A 260 -6.39 5.84 -11.28
N GLU A 261 -5.47 5.08 -11.88
CA GLU A 261 -5.78 3.85 -12.59
C GLU A 261 -6.02 2.64 -11.66
N LEU A 262 -5.65 2.75 -10.39
CA LEU A 262 -5.79 1.66 -9.43
C LEU A 262 -6.93 1.84 -8.46
N ILE A 263 -7.22 3.09 -8.06
CA ILE A 263 -8.17 3.36 -6.99
C ILE A 263 -8.79 4.75 -7.13
N ILE A 264 -10.06 4.87 -6.77
CA ILE A 264 -10.75 6.14 -6.52
C ILE A 264 -10.66 6.45 -5.04
N THR A 265 -10.19 7.63 -4.68
CA THR A 265 -10.10 8.10 -3.29
C THR A 265 -11.04 9.29 -3.11
N GLU A 266 -11.93 9.22 -2.13
CA GLU A 266 -12.77 10.31 -1.70
C GLU A 266 -12.46 10.65 -0.23
N ILE A 267 -12.32 11.94 0.07
CA ILE A 267 -12.24 12.42 1.45
C ILE A 267 -13.64 12.86 1.86
N VAL A 268 -14.13 12.27 2.94
CA VAL A 268 -15.53 12.47 3.38
C VAL A 268 -15.56 12.89 4.85
N ASN A 269 -16.61 13.62 5.23
CA ASN A 269 -16.91 13.97 6.62
C ASN A 269 -17.53 12.77 7.38
N GLU A 270 -17.89 12.97 8.64
CA GLU A 270 -18.52 11.95 9.49
C GLU A 270 -19.89 11.46 8.95
N GLN A 271 -20.54 12.22 8.09
CA GLN A 271 -21.79 11.89 7.43
C GLN A 271 -21.59 11.17 6.10
N ASN A 272 -20.33 10.83 5.73
CA ASN A 272 -19.92 10.27 4.44
C ASN A 272 -20.21 11.18 3.25
N GLU A 273 -20.21 12.51 3.45
CA GLU A 273 -20.33 13.49 2.38
C GLU A 273 -18.94 13.98 1.97
N PRO A 274 -18.64 14.13 0.66
CA PRO A 274 -17.38 14.72 0.23
C PRO A 274 -17.15 16.10 0.83
N VAL A 275 -15.92 16.35 1.27
CA VAL A 275 -15.50 17.66 1.77
C VAL A 275 -14.92 18.50 0.65
N ALA A 276 -14.85 19.82 0.85
CA ALA A 276 -14.23 20.72 -0.10
C ALA A 276 -12.70 20.55 -0.08
N ASP A 277 -12.03 20.97 -1.18
CA ASP A 277 -10.58 20.92 -1.27
C ASP A 277 -9.93 21.75 -0.15
N GLY A 278 -9.08 21.10 0.64
CA GLY A 278 -8.36 21.73 1.76
C GLY A 278 -9.02 21.61 3.13
N GLU A 279 -10.18 20.93 3.23
CA GLU A 279 -10.84 20.61 4.51
C GLU A 279 -10.40 19.26 5.09
#